data_48a9708ef5de37236bb2e6c9913580ab
#
_entry.id   48a9708ef5de37236bb2e6c9913580ab
#
_cell.length_a   1.000
_cell.length_b   1.000
_cell.length_c   1.000
_cell.angle_alpha   90.00
_cell.angle_beta   90.00
_cell.angle_gamma   90.00
#
_symmetry.space_group_name_H-M   'P 1'
#
loop_
_entity.id
_entity.type
_entity.pdbx_description
1 polymer ?
#
loop_
_entity_poly.entity_id
_entity_poly.type
_entity_poly.pdbx_seq_one_letter_code
_entity_poly.pdbx_strand_id
1 'polypeptide(L)'
;MSAGPGQSTQAAGWRLHPLGPSGARIVDGFLAERLRVNRQHTIPHGFAQLQRSGALGNLRLAAGADGHYRAHADSAGATFPFLDSDVYKWLEAVGWELGRAADPALAEAADEAIGLVAAAQRPDGYLNS
;
A
#
# COMPACT_ATOMS: atom_id res chain seq x y z
N MET A 1 -17.08 -1.59 -14.00
CA MET A 1 -16.85 -0.85 -12.73
C MET A 1 -15.90 -1.68 -11.89
N SER A 2 -14.73 -1.14 -11.56
CA SER A 2 -13.78 -1.82 -10.66
C SER A 2 -14.40 -1.89 -9.27
N ALA A 3 -14.57 -3.08 -8.74
CA ALA A 3 -15.02 -3.29 -7.39
C ALA A 3 -13.85 -3.01 -6.43
N GLY A 4 -14.11 -2.35 -5.30
CA GLY A 4 -13.11 -2.13 -4.27
C GLY A 4 -12.64 -3.44 -3.62
N PRO A 5 -11.54 -3.41 -2.86
CA PRO A 5 -10.91 -4.61 -2.29
C PRO A 5 -11.76 -5.41 -1.29
N GLY A 6 -12.89 -4.88 -0.84
CA GLY A 6 -13.80 -5.55 0.08
C GLY A 6 -15.02 -6.21 -0.58
N GLN A 7 -14.95 -6.60 -1.84
CA GLN A 7 -16.08 -7.21 -2.52
C GLN A 7 -16.29 -8.66 -2.07
N SER A 8 -17.46 -8.99 -1.54
CA SER A 8 -17.81 -10.38 -1.26
C SER A 8 -18.16 -11.16 -2.53
N THR A 9 -18.15 -12.48 -2.43
CA THR A 9 -18.44 -13.39 -3.55
C THR A 9 -19.90 -13.24 -4.02
N GLN A 10 -20.17 -13.58 -5.29
CA GLN A 10 -21.53 -13.58 -5.86
C GLN A 10 -22.52 -14.49 -5.11
N ALA A 11 -22.03 -15.47 -4.35
CA ALA A 11 -22.85 -16.35 -3.55
C ALA A 11 -23.38 -15.71 -2.24
N ALA A 12 -22.84 -14.54 -1.84
CA ALA A 12 -23.34 -13.83 -0.67
C ALA A 12 -24.64 -13.09 -1.03
N GLY A 13 -25.72 -13.41 -0.34
CA GLY A 13 -27.00 -12.73 -0.48
C GLY A 13 -26.96 -11.32 0.12
N TRP A 14 -26.53 -10.36 -0.67
CA TRP A 14 -26.33 -8.98 -0.23
C TRP A 14 -27.64 -8.22 -0.15
N ARG A 15 -27.86 -7.58 0.99
CA ARG A 15 -28.90 -6.55 1.15
C ARG A 15 -28.36 -5.13 0.94
N LEU A 16 -27.06 -4.93 1.16
CA LEU A 16 -26.38 -3.67 0.96
C LEU A 16 -25.23 -3.89 -0.01
N HIS A 17 -25.04 -2.96 -0.93
CA HIS A 17 -23.94 -2.99 -1.89
C HIS A 17 -22.98 -1.83 -1.59
N PRO A 18 -21.65 -2.07 -1.55
CA PRO A 18 -20.70 -0.98 -1.37
C PRO A 18 -20.76 -0.03 -2.55
N LEU A 19 -20.71 1.26 -2.27
CA LEU A 19 -20.49 2.26 -3.30
C LEU A 19 -19.05 2.15 -3.80
N GLY A 20 -18.86 2.22 -5.12
CA GLY A 20 -17.50 2.38 -5.67
C GLY A 20 -16.88 3.71 -5.22
N PRO A 21 -15.56 3.88 -5.38
CA PRO A 21 -14.85 5.10 -4.96
C PRO A 21 -15.43 6.40 -5.51
N SER A 22 -16.08 6.34 -6.67
CA SER A 22 -16.78 7.46 -7.30
C SER A 22 -18.26 7.60 -6.89
N GLY A 23 -18.82 6.64 -6.15
CA GLY A 23 -20.23 6.59 -5.79
C GLY A 23 -20.65 7.57 -4.69
N ALA A 24 -19.67 8.07 -3.92
CA ALA A 24 -19.88 9.11 -2.91
C ALA A 24 -18.69 10.08 -2.92
N ARG A 25 -18.95 11.36 -2.66
CA ARG A 25 -17.93 12.39 -2.61
C ARG A 25 -18.08 13.24 -1.37
N ILE A 26 -17.01 13.35 -0.60
CA ILE A 26 -16.91 14.32 0.51
C ILE A 26 -16.45 15.64 -0.09
N VAL A 27 -17.27 16.68 0.01
CA VAL A 27 -17.02 17.96 -0.66
C VAL A 27 -16.56 19.06 0.28
N ASP A 28 -16.85 18.96 1.57
CA ASP A 28 -16.55 20.00 2.54
C ASP A 28 -16.45 19.46 3.99
N GLY A 29 -16.06 20.32 4.92
CA GLY A 29 -15.99 20.08 6.35
C GLY A 29 -14.74 19.29 6.79
N PHE A 30 -14.79 18.83 8.04
CA PHE A 30 -13.66 18.15 8.70
C PHE A 30 -13.11 16.95 7.90
N LEU A 31 -13.98 16.13 7.33
CA LEU A 31 -13.55 14.94 6.59
C LEU A 31 -12.88 15.33 5.25
N ALA A 32 -13.36 16.37 4.57
CA ALA A 32 -12.69 16.86 3.35
C ALA A 32 -11.26 17.33 3.66
N GLU A 33 -11.09 18.07 4.76
CA GLU A 33 -9.77 18.49 5.21
C GLU A 33 -8.87 17.29 5.55
N ARG A 34 -9.37 16.26 6.23
CA ARG A 34 -8.60 15.03 6.52
C ARG A 34 -8.19 14.30 5.25
N LEU A 35 -9.05 14.21 4.27
CA LEU A 35 -8.73 13.62 2.96
C LEU A 35 -7.63 14.42 2.25
N ARG A 36 -7.69 15.76 2.30
CA ARG A 36 -6.67 16.61 1.72
C ARG A 36 -5.31 16.41 2.39
N VAL A 37 -5.26 16.40 3.73
CA VAL A 37 -4.04 16.16 4.49
C VAL A 37 -3.48 14.76 4.21
N ASN A 38 -4.35 13.74 4.16
CA ASN A 38 -3.94 12.38 3.84
C ASN A 38 -3.26 12.31 2.47
N ARG A 39 -3.87 12.88 1.45
CA ARG A 39 -3.34 12.91 0.09
C ARG A 39 -2.02 13.65 -0.02
N GLN A 40 -1.96 14.88 0.54
CA GLN A 40 -0.83 15.80 0.34
C GLN A 40 0.37 15.51 1.24
N HIS A 41 0.14 14.88 2.39
CA HIS A 41 1.18 14.71 3.40
C HIS A 41 1.32 13.27 3.88
N THR A 42 0.24 12.62 4.32
CA THR A 42 0.35 11.32 5.00
C THR A 42 0.84 10.23 4.06
N ILE A 43 0.22 10.09 2.88
CA ILE A 43 0.59 9.05 1.91
C ILE A 43 2.01 9.26 1.35
N PRO A 44 2.41 10.46 0.89
CA PRO A 44 3.79 10.71 0.46
C PRO A 44 4.81 10.52 1.60
N HIS A 45 4.48 10.94 2.82
CA HIS A 45 5.32 10.68 4.00
C HIS A 45 5.49 9.18 4.25
N GLY A 46 4.42 8.40 4.12
CA GLY A 46 4.46 6.94 4.23
C GLY A 46 5.46 6.31 3.29
N PHE A 47 5.46 6.70 2.01
CA PHE A 47 6.45 6.21 1.04
C PHE A 47 7.89 6.53 1.45
N ALA A 48 8.14 7.78 1.85
CA ALA A 48 9.45 8.17 2.35
C ALA A 48 9.88 7.40 3.61
N GLN A 49 8.95 6.97 4.45
CA GLN A 49 9.24 6.10 5.60
C GLN A 49 9.57 4.68 5.17
N LEU A 50 8.85 4.10 4.20
CA LEU A 50 9.15 2.78 3.65
C LEU A 50 10.57 2.71 3.05
N GLN A 51 11.00 3.80 2.39
CA GLN A 51 12.38 3.91 1.91
C GLN A 51 13.39 3.99 3.06
N ARG A 52 13.15 4.87 4.04
CA ARG A 52 14.06 5.09 5.18
C ARG A 52 14.15 3.89 6.13
N SER A 53 13.05 3.22 6.39
CA SER A 53 13.02 2.01 7.24
C SER A 53 13.75 0.82 6.60
N GLY A 54 13.92 0.83 5.28
CA GLY A 54 14.51 -0.26 4.53
C GLY A 54 13.51 -1.29 4.02
N ALA A 55 12.20 -1.10 4.22
CA ALA A 55 11.18 -2.03 3.74
C ALA A 55 11.27 -2.25 2.22
N LEU A 56 11.39 -1.17 1.42
CA LEU A 56 11.62 -1.30 -0.02
C LEU A 56 13.00 -1.87 -0.35
N GLY A 57 14.02 -1.60 0.48
CA GLY A 57 15.36 -2.19 0.34
C GLY A 57 15.35 -3.70 0.53
N ASN A 58 14.60 -4.20 1.51
CA ASN A 58 14.47 -5.63 1.76
C ASN A 58 13.78 -6.35 0.58
N LEU A 59 12.78 -5.75 -0.05
CA LEU A 59 12.18 -6.29 -1.27
C LEU A 59 13.19 -6.35 -2.44
N ARG A 60 14.06 -5.32 -2.58
CA ARG A 60 15.15 -5.37 -3.58
C ARG A 60 16.13 -6.53 -3.31
N LEU A 61 16.47 -6.78 -2.04
CA LEU A 61 17.30 -7.94 -1.67
C LEU A 61 16.61 -9.27 -2.00
N ALA A 62 15.31 -9.39 -1.70
CA ALA A 62 14.51 -10.56 -2.05
C ALA A 62 14.45 -10.78 -3.57
N ALA A 63 14.53 -9.72 -4.36
CA ALA A 63 14.63 -9.75 -5.82
C ALA A 63 16.04 -10.02 -6.35
N GLY A 64 17.02 -10.26 -5.48
CA GLY A 64 18.40 -10.61 -5.86
C GLY A 64 19.37 -9.43 -5.95
N ALA A 65 19.03 -8.24 -5.47
CA ALA A 65 19.97 -7.13 -5.39
C ALA A 65 21.00 -7.34 -4.26
N ASP A 66 22.19 -6.79 -4.43
CA ASP A 66 23.22 -6.75 -3.38
C ASP A 66 22.84 -5.79 -2.26
N GLY A 67 23.22 -6.12 -1.02
CA GLY A 67 23.01 -5.26 0.13
C GLY A 67 22.88 -6.01 1.45
N HIS A 68 22.34 -5.34 2.44
CA HIS A 68 22.12 -5.89 3.78
C HIS A 68 20.68 -5.76 4.20
N TYR A 69 20.11 -6.83 4.74
CA TYR A 69 18.77 -6.84 5.31
C TYR A 69 18.67 -5.88 6.49
N ARG A 70 17.62 -5.08 6.49
CA ARG A 70 17.30 -4.19 7.61
C ARG A 70 16.22 -4.84 8.46
N ALA A 71 16.62 -5.39 9.59
CA ALA A 71 15.69 -5.88 10.59
C ALA A 71 15.17 -4.72 11.43
N HIS A 72 13.88 -4.73 11.71
CA HIS A 72 13.32 -3.97 12.80
C HIS A 72 13.20 -4.92 13.99
N ALA A 73 13.74 -4.51 15.13
CA ALA A 73 13.64 -5.26 16.35
C ALA A 73 12.83 -4.46 17.38
N ASP A 74 12.11 -5.17 18.23
CA ASP A 74 11.51 -4.56 19.42
C ASP A 74 12.56 -4.25 20.47
N SER A 75 12.16 -3.70 21.62
CA SER A 75 13.06 -3.38 22.74
C SER A 75 13.77 -4.59 23.36
N ALA A 76 13.30 -5.81 23.07
CA ALA A 76 13.89 -7.08 23.50
C ALA A 76 14.83 -7.69 22.44
N GLY A 77 14.95 -7.05 21.26
CA GLY A 77 15.78 -7.52 20.15
C GLY A 77 15.11 -8.57 19.26
N ALA A 78 13.82 -8.87 19.44
CA ALA A 78 13.07 -9.76 18.57
C ALA A 78 12.77 -9.08 17.22
N THR A 79 13.11 -9.75 16.12
CA THR A 79 12.84 -9.26 14.77
C THR A 79 11.42 -9.62 14.33
N PHE A 80 10.80 -8.75 13.53
CA PHE A 80 9.46 -8.97 13.00
C PHE A 80 9.52 -9.64 11.63
N PRO A 81 8.81 -10.76 11.41
CA PRO A 81 8.85 -11.49 10.13
C PRO A 81 7.89 -10.91 9.07
N PHE A 82 7.31 -9.73 9.29
CA PHE A 82 6.25 -9.13 8.48
C PHE A 82 6.56 -7.68 8.06
N LEU A 83 7.84 -7.37 7.85
CA LEU A 83 8.29 -5.99 7.52
C LEU A 83 7.78 -5.49 6.17
N ASP A 84 7.54 -6.39 5.24
CA ASP A 84 6.96 -6.10 3.93
C ASP A 84 5.47 -5.71 4.00
N SER A 85 4.77 -6.10 5.08
CA SER A 85 3.33 -5.83 5.23
C SER A 85 2.98 -4.34 5.18
N ASP A 86 3.89 -3.46 5.59
CA ASP A 86 3.67 -2.01 5.56
C ASP A 86 3.70 -1.46 4.12
N VAL A 87 4.44 -2.10 3.21
CA VAL A 87 4.41 -1.78 1.78
C VAL A 87 3.03 -2.08 1.20
N TYR A 88 2.45 -3.23 1.53
CA TYR A 88 1.13 -3.64 1.04
C TYR A 88 0.00 -2.74 1.57
N LYS A 89 0.06 -2.39 2.85
CA LYS A 89 -0.89 -1.42 3.48
C LYS A 89 -0.79 -0.03 2.83
N TRP A 90 0.43 0.41 2.55
CA TRP A 90 0.64 1.67 1.85
C TRP A 90 0.08 1.62 0.43
N LEU A 91 0.32 0.55 -0.32
CA LEU A 91 -0.24 0.34 -1.66
C LEU A 91 -1.78 0.31 -1.65
N GLU A 92 -2.39 -0.31 -0.64
CA GLU A 92 -3.84 -0.27 -0.47
C GLU A 92 -4.35 1.17 -0.29
N ALA A 93 -3.71 1.96 0.58
CA ALA A 93 -4.07 3.36 0.81
C ALA A 93 -3.93 4.20 -0.47
N VAL A 94 -2.87 3.97 -1.25
CA VAL A 94 -2.64 4.61 -2.55
C VAL A 94 -3.73 4.22 -3.55
N GLY A 95 -4.08 2.93 -3.63
CA GLY A 95 -5.13 2.44 -4.52
C GLY A 95 -6.47 3.12 -4.26
N TRP A 96 -6.85 3.29 -2.99
CA TRP A 96 -8.05 4.04 -2.62
C TRP A 96 -7.98 5.52 -3.03
N GLU A 97 -6.82 6.15 -2.85
CA GLU A 97 -6.66 7.57 -3.18
C GLU A 97 -6.66 7.81 -4.70
N LEU A 98 -5.97 6.98 -5.47
CA LEU A 98 -5.96 7.06 -6.94
C LEU A 98 -7.33 6.70 -7.54
N GLY A 99 -8.08 5.79 -6.91
CA GLY A 99 -9.46 5.49 -7.30
C GLY A 99 -10.42 6.67 -7.10
N ARG A 100 -10.08 7.61 -6.22
CA ARG A 100 -10.86 8.81 -5.92
C ARG A 100 -10.48 10.00 -6.82
N ALA A 101 -9.21 10.18 -7.08
CA ALA A 101 -8.71 11.27 -7.93
C ALA A 101 -7.31 10.94 -8.48
N ALA A 102 -7.07 11.22 -9.76
CA ALA A 102 -5.79 11.01 -10.40
C ALA A 102 -4.68 11.85 -9.74
N ASP A 103 -3.49 11.25 -9.64
CA ASP A 103 -2.25 11.87 -9.14
C ASP A 103 -1.06 11.15 -9.78
N PRO A 104 -0.42 11.78 -10.80
CA PRO A 104 0.68 11.13 -11.50
C PRO A 104 1.89 10.80 -10.62
N ALA A 105 2.24 11.66 -9.67
CA ALA A 105 3.38 11.43 -8.78
C ALA A 105 3.11 10.27 -7.81
N LEU A 106 1.87 10.17 -7.33
CA LEU A 106 1.47 9.06 -6.48
C LEU A 106 1.38 7.74 -7.26
N ALA A 107 0.94 7.80 -8.52
CA ALA A 107 0.93 6.64 -9.40
C ALA A 107 2.34 6.12 -9.67
N GLU A 108 3.31 7.01 -9.97
CA GLU A 108 4.71 6.65 -10.17
C GLU A 108 5.32 5.97 -8.92
N ALA A 109 5.08 6.51 -7.73
CA ALA A 109 5.54 5.90 -6.49
C ALA A 109 4.89 4.52 -6.24
N ALA A 110 3.61 4.35 -6.60
CA ALA A 110 2.93 3.07 -6.54
C ALA A 110 3.54 2.06 -7.51
N ASP A 111 3.81 2.47 -8.75
CA ASP A 111 4.41 1.62 -9.78
C ASP A 111 5.81 1.17 -9.37
N GLU A 112 6.62 2.03 -8.73
CA GLU A 112 7.90 1.64 -8.13
C GLU A 112 7.71 0.52 -7.11
N ALA A 113 6.81 0.71 -6.14
CA ALA A 113 6.57 -0.29 -5.10
C ALA A 113 6.02 -1.60 -5.66
N ILE A 114 5.08 -1.54 -6.62
CA ILE A 114 4.51 -2.72 -7.30
C ILE A 114 5.61 -3.47 -8.07
N GLY A 115 6.48 -2.75 -8.76
CA GLY A 115 7.62 -3.35 -9.48
C GLY A 115 8.56 -4.12 -8.55
N LEU A 116 8.83 -3.59 -7.35
CA LEU A 116 9.65 -4.27 -6.35
C LEU A 116 8.97 -5.51 -5.78
N VAL A 117 7.67 -5.44 -5.49
CA VAL A 117 6.88 -6.58 -5.02
C VAL A 117 6.86 -7.69 -6.08
N ALA A 118 6.61 -7.33 -7.34
CA ALA A 118 6.60 -8.29 -8.44
C ALA A 118 7.97 -8.96 -8.66
N ALA A 119 9.06 -8.19 -8.55
CA ALA A 119 10.42 -8.71 -8.69
C ALA A 119 10.83 -9.63 -7.51
N ALA A 120 10.33 -9.36 -6.30
CA ALA A 120 10.60 -10.16 -5.11
C ALA A 120 9.80 -11.47 -5.06
N GLN A 121 8.70 -11.58 -5.83
CA GLN A 121 7.88 -12.78 -5.84
C GLN A 121 8.59 -13.94 -6.54
N ARG A 122 8.68 -15.07 -5.88
CA ARG A 122 9.30 -16.30 -6.40
C ARG A 122 8.40 -16.97 -7.46
N PRO A 123 8.98 -17.84 -8.33
CA PRO A 123 8.20 -18.57 -9.34
C PRO A 123 7.07 -19.45 -8.78
N ASP A 124 7.22 -19.90 -7.52
CA ASP A 124 6.18 -20.67 -6.81
C ASP A 124 5.08 -19.80 -6.21
N GLY A 125 5.15 -18.48 -6.39
CA GLY A 125 4.21 -17.50 -5.86
C GLY A 125 4.53 -17.01 -4.44
N TYR A 126 5.54 -17.58 -3.78
CA TYR A 126 5.93 -17.11 -2.44
C TYR A 126 6.46 -15.67 -2.48
N LEU A 127 6.05 -14.87 -1.52
CA LEU A 127 6.45 -13.48 -1.37
C LEU A 127 6.67 -13.17 0.11
N ASN A 128 7.86 -12.74 0.44
CA ASN A 128 8.25 -12.19 1.75
C ASN A 128 9.62 -11.50 1.60
N SER A 129 9.92 -10.54 2.47
CA SER A 129 11.21 -9.83 2.44
C SER A 129 11.98 -9.96 3.76
#